data_af599d6afeb0a3fbc080e45b40a06c14
#
_entry.id   af599d6afeb0a3fbc080e45b40a06c14
#
_cell.length_a   1.000
_cell.length_b   1.000
_cell.length_c   1.000
_cell.angle_alpha   90.00
_cell.angle_beta   90.00
_cell.angle_gamma   90.00
#
_symmetry.space_group_name_H-M   'P 1'
#
loop_
_entity.id
_entity.type
_entity.pdbx_description
1 polymer ?
#
loop_
_entity_poly.entity_id
_entity_poly.type
_entity_poly.pdbx_seq_one_letter_code
_entity_poly.pdbx_strand_id
1 'polypeptide(L)'
;MKLKQRIAITRRGYALLKTCCPGLIRDKVIAAAVEALSPFVTIWFSAQIINEIAGGRNTGRLILLVLLTIGLGFSFSVIRNALNRVVSLKESGMWNDFTKIFADKQMTMDYADLENQEIQKQRQKAEENLFMFGNGLAQLIWDTPSLVKAFVGIAASVAMTASLFASGTGNALLDSRLWIAAAAALMVLSGGISTLLRKKEEKVFENWMDGTVWYNRAFMFYGHALYAETARAKDVRLYRQDRIADREMRKLEEHNRKDSRALTRMSACQGLLEFSRGVCNVLCYLYVAAKAALGAFAVGSVVQYVGALMQLVQSVSDLFFNISENRIYTGHLAKLFEYLDLPDAKRQGSLPVDGTEHIIEFRNVSFRSPGSDTDVMKNVSITLRAGRKQALVGANGAGKTTFVKLLCRLYDPTEGRILLDGTDIREYDYDEYLKLFAFVFQDFKLFAFSLGENIAASESCDAAKAEDCIRKAALYDRYKTMPEGLATCLYKDLSEKGVEISGGEAQKIALARALYKGSPVIVLDEPTAALDPIAEAQVYAGFSGMVEDRTAVYISHRLSSCRFCDEITVFDKGRIVQQGTHDELLREENGKYRQLWDAQAQYYVQQ
;
A
#
# COMPACT_ATOMS: atom_id res chain seq x y z
N MET A 1 5.92 -15.70 18.64
CA MET A 1 4.86 -16.52 17.97
C MET A 1 5.19 -18.01 18.05
N LYS A 2 4.18 -18.88 18.28
CA LYS A 2 4.34 -20.35 18.25
C LYS A 2 4.51 -20.84 16.80
N LEU A 3 5.23 -21.97 16.61
CA LEU A 3 5.53 -22.51 15.26
C LEU A 3 4.26 -22.72 14.39
N LYS A 4 3.19 -23.25 14.99
CA LYS A 4 1.90 -23.46 14.27
C LYS A 4 1.32 -22.15 13.72
N GLN A 5 1.40 -21.07 14.49
CA GLN A 5 0.92 -19.75 14.07
C GLN A 5 1.76 -19.20 12.91
N ARG A 6 3.09 -19.37 12.96
CA ARG A 6 4.00 -18.96 11.88
C ARG A 6 3.69 -19.67 10.58
N ILE A 7 3.51 -21.00 10.62
CA ILE A 7 3.14 -21.79 9.45
C ILE A 7 1.80 -21.32 8.86
N ALA A 8 0.80 -21.03 9.71
CA ALA A 8 -0.50 -20.54 9.25
C ALA A 8 -0.39 -19.19 8.55
N ILE A 9 0.38 -18.25 9.11
CA ILE A 9 0.60 -16.92 8.53
C ILE A 9 1.37 -17.03 7.20
N THR A 10 2.44 -17.83 7.15
CA THR A 10 3.21 -18.07 5.92
C THR A 10 2.32 -18.67 4.83
N ARG A 11 1.50 -19.68 5.18
CA ARG A 11 0.53 -20.30 4.25
C ARG A 11 -0.46 -19.26 3.71
N ARG A 12 -0.96 -18.38 4.58
CA ARG A 12 -1.84 -17.27 4.18
C ARG A 12 -1.14 -16.29 3.23
N GLY A 13 0.14 -15.98 3.50
CA GLY A 13 0.97 -15.16 2.61
C GLY A 13 1.08 -15.75 1.21
N TYR A 14 1.38 -17.05 1.09
CA TYR A 14 1.40 -17.74 -0.21
C TYR A 14 0.02 -17.79 -0.88
N ALA A 15 -1.07 -17.93 -0.12
CA ALA A 15 -2.41 -17.87 -0.67
C ALA A 15 -2.72 -16.49 -1.28
N LEU A 16 -2.34 -15.42 -0.59
CA LEU A 16 -2.48 -14.05 -1.08
C LEU A 16 -1.62 -13.83 -2.34
N LEU A 17 -0.35 -14.28 -2.35
CA LEU A 17 0.53 -14.20 -3.52
C LEU A 17 -0.02 -14.99 -4.72
N LYS A 18 -0.70 -16.11 -4.50
CA LYS A 18 -1.34 -16.86 -5.59
C LYS A 18 -2.45 -16.05 -6.26
N THR A 19 -3.15 -15.22 -5.50
CA THR A 19 -4.24 -14.37 -6.00
C THR A 19 -3.70 -13.11 -6.68
N CYS A 20 -2.80 -12.36 -6.04
CA CYS A 20 -2.30 -11.09 -6.58
C CYS A 20 -1.22 -11.27 -7.66
N CYS A 21 -0.33 -12.27 -7.54
CA CYS A 21 0.77 -12.53 -8.50
C CYS A 21 0.67 -13.95 -9.09
N PRO A 22 -0.33 -14.26 -9.94
CA PRO A 22 -0.62 -15.63 -10.37
C PRO A 22 0.55 -16.26 -11.12
N GLY A 23 0.96 -17.45 -10.65
CA GLY A 23 2.02 -18.25 -11.26
C GLY A 23 3.45 -17.80 -11.00
N LEU A 24 3.70 -16.64 -10.37
CA LEU A 24 5.05 -16.14 -10.10
C LEU A 24 5.85 -17.11 -9.21
N ILE A 25 5.27 -17.58 -8.10
CA ILE A 25 5.93 -18.52 -7.19
C ILE A 25 6.24 -19.86 -7.89
N ARG A 26 5.29 -20.40 -8.68
CA ARG A 26 5.52 -21.62 -9.45
C ARG A 26 6.72 -21.49 -10.39
N ASP A 27 6.75 -20.42 -11.15
CA ASP A 27 7.79 -20.21 -12.17
C ASP A 27 9.16 -19.98 -11.50
N LYS A 28 9.21 -19.30 -10.35
CA LYS A 28 10.42 -19.17 -9.51
C LYS A 28 10.90 -20.52 -8.97
N VAL A 29 10.00 -21.38 -8.51
CA VAL A 29 10.34 -22.74 -8.04
C VAL A 29 10.98 -23.55 -9.17
N ILE A 30 10.40 -23.54 -10.37
CA ILE A 30 10.95 -24.24 -11.54
C ILE A 30 12.32 -23.69 -11.91
N ALA A 31 12.46 -22.38 -12.01
CA ALA A 31 13.73 -21.73 -12.35
C ALA A 31 14.82 -22.06 -11.32
N ALA A 32 14.49 -22.01 -10.03
CA ALA A 32 15.40 -22.33 -8.94
C ALA A 32 15.86 -23.81 -8.94
N ALA A 33 14.95 -24.73 -9.25
CA ALA A 33 15.29 -26.16 -9.35
C ALA A 33 16.27 -26.43 -10.49
N VAL A 34 16.04 -25.82 -11.67
CA VAL A 34 16.95 -25.91 -12.81
C VAL A 34 18.31 -25.30 -12.47
N GLU A 35 18.32 -24.12 -11.87
CA GLU A 35 19.55 -23.44 -11.49
C GLU A 35 20.37 -24.23 -10.45
N ALA A 36 19.69 -24.86 -9.49
CA ALA A 36 20.34 -25.67 -8.45
C ALA A 36 21.06 -26.92 -9.00
N LEU A 37 20.59 -27.49 -10.11
CA LEU A 37 21.20 -28.67 -10.73
C LEU A 37 22.42 -28.35 -11.59
N SER A 38 22.51 -27.14 -12.13
CA SER A 38 23.57 -26.74 -13.08
C SER A 38 25.00 -26.96 -12.55
N PRO A 39 25.37 -26.59 -11.31
CA PRO A 39 26.73 -26.80 -10.77
C PRO A 39 27.10 -28.30 -10.73
N PHE A 40 26.17 -29.18 -10.41
CA PHE A 40 26.42 -30.62 -10.27
C PHE A 40 26.78 -31.28 -11.62
N VAL A 41 26.13 -30.83 -12.68
CA VAL A 41 26.47 -31.27 -14.04
C VAL A 41 27.92 -30.90 -14.34
N THR A 42 28.32 -29.69 -14.12
CA THR A 42 29.69 -29.22 -14.35
C THR A 42 30.70 -29.97 -13.49
N ILE A 43 30.43 -30.17 -12.19
CA ILE A 43 31.29 -30.91 -11.26
C ILE A 43 31.50 -32.33 -11.74
N TRP A 44 30.45 -33.02 -12.16
CA TRP A 44 30.50 -34.42 -12.59
C TRP A 44 31.32 -34.58 -13.88
N PHE A 45 31.04 -33.76 -14.90
CA PHE A 45 31.77 -33.84 -16.16
C PHE A 45 33.24 -33.44 -15.98
N SER A 46 33.55 -32.41 -15.18
CA SER A 46 34.93 -32.02 -14.87
C SER A 46 35.71 -33.18 -14.24
N ALA A 47 35.08 -33.91 -13.32
CA ALA A 47 35.69 -35.07 -12.69
C ALA A 47 35.98 -36.19 -13.71
N GLN A 48 35.04 -36.46 -14.65
CA GLN A 48 35.23 -37.44 -15.70
C GLN A 48 36.37 -37.06 -16.70
N ILE A 49 36.45 -35.78 -17.06
CA ILE A 49 37.50 -35.24 -17.93
C ILE A 49 38.88 -35.44 -17.27
N ILE A 50 39.01 -35.09 -15.98
CA ILE A 50 40.26 -35.24 -15.24
C ILE A 50 40.65 -36.73 -15.09
N ASN A 51 39.68 -37.61 -14.84
CA ASN A 51 39.92 -39.05 -14.77
C ASN A 51 40.43 -39.61 -16.12
N GLU A 52 39.89 -39.13 -17.25
CA GLU A 52 40.34 -39.57 -18.57
C GLU A 52 41.72 -39.05 -18.90
N ILE A 53 42.07 -37.82 -18.51
CA ILE A 53 43.42 -37.26 -18.69
C ILE A 53 44.45 -38.02 -17.85
N ALA A 54 44.11 -38.36 -16.61
CA ALA A 54 45.03 -39.03 -15.67
C ALA A 54 45.24 -40.51 -15.96
N GLY A 55 44.20 -41.19 -16.49
CA GLY A 55 44.22 -42.67 -16.64
C GLY A 55 44.05 -43.15 -18.07
N GLY A 56 42.86 -42.96 -18.67
CA GLY A 56 42.46 -43.60 -19.92
C GLY A 56 43.14 -43.05 -21.17
N ARG A 57 43.46 -41.76 -21.19
CA ARG A 57 44.07 -41.00 -22.28
C ARG A 57 43.42 -41.22 -23.66
N ASN A 58 42.16 -41.60 -23.70
CA ASN A 58 41.40 -41.79 -24.93
C ASN A 58 40.95 -40.43 -25.48
N THR A 59 41.58 -39.96 -26.53
CA THR A 59 41.32 -38.65 -27.13
C THR A 59 39.85 -38.50 -27.59
N GLY A 60 39.26 -39.55 -28.18
CA GLY A 60 37.86 -39.49 -28.64
C GLY A 60 36.87 -39.34 -27.48
N ARG A 61 37.06 -40.06 -26.39
CA ARG A 61 36.23 -39.95 -25.17
C ARG A 61 36.41 -38.60 -24.51
N LEU A 62 37.63 -38.07 -24.48
CA LEU A 62 37.91 -36.74 -23.93
C LEU A 62 37.21 -35.65 -24.73
N ILE A 63 37.30 -35.67 -26.06
CA ILE A 63 36.59 -34.73 -26.92
C ILE A 63 35.07 -34.81 -26.69
N LEU A 64 34.51 -36.03 -26.63
CA LEU A 64 33.09 -36.22 -26.36
C LEU A 64 32.67 -35.62 -25.01
N LEU A 65 33.42 -35.87 -23.93
CA LEU A 65 33.13 -35.32 -22.59
C LEU A 65 33.19 -33.79 -22.59
N VAL A 66 34.15 -33.18 -23.25
CA VAL A 66 34.25 -31.71 -23.37
C VAL A 66 33.05 -31.15 -24.16
N LEU A 67 32.71 -31.76 -25.30
CA LEU A 67 31.57 -31.33 -26.13
C LEU A 67 30.24 -31.45 -25.34
N LEU A 68 30.06 -32.55 -24.61
CA LEU A 68 28.88 -32.73 -23.74
C LEU A 68 28.83 -31.69 -22.60
N THR A 69 29.97 -31.37 -21.98
CA THR A 69 30.05 -30.35 -20.95
C THR A 69 29.63 -28.99 -21.48
N ILE A 70 30.15 -28.59 -22.62
CA ILE A 70 29.83 -27.32 -23.28
C ILE A 70 28.36 -27.32 -23.73
N GLY A 71 27.89 -28.39 -24.39
CA GLY A 71 26.53 -28.50 -24.91
C GLY A 71 25.45 -28.46 -23.81
N LEU A 72 25.68 -29.26 -22.76
CA LEU A 72 24.75 -29.26 -21.61
C LEU A 72 24.80 -27.94 -20.82
N GLY A 73 26.01 -27.40 -20.60
CA GLY A 73 26.19 -26.09 -19.96
C GLY A 73 25.47 -24.98 -20.70
N PHE A 74 25.60 -24.97 -22.05
CA PHE A 74 24.86 -24.03 -22.89
C PHE A 74 23.35 -24.24 -22.81
N SER A 75 22.86 -25.49 -22.89
CA SER A 75 21.44 -25.82 -22.77
C SER A 75 20.85 -25.38 -21.43
N PHE A 76 21.53 -25.67 -20.31
CA PHE A 76 21.14 -25.18 -19.01
C PHE A 76 21.10 -23.66 -18.93
N SER A 77 22.07 -22.97 -19.53
CA SER A 77 22.12 -21.51 -19.57
C SER A 77 20.94 -20.91 -20.36
N VAL A 78 20.62 -21.49 -21.52
CA VAL A 78 19.47 -21.07 -22.35
C VAL A 78 18.16 -21.28 -21.60
N ILE A 79 17.95 -22.47 -21.02
CA ILE A 79 16.73 -22.79 -20.24
C ILE A 79 16.60 -21.84 -19.05
N ARG A 80 17.68 -21.65 -18.27
CA ARG A 80 17.70 -20.74 -17.13
C ARG A 80 17.34 -19.31 -17.54
N ASN A 81 17.96 -18.79 -18.62
CA ASN A 81 17.71 -17.44 -19.09
C ASN A 81 16.25 -17.27 -19.59
N ALA A 82 15.70 -18.28 -20.27
CA ALA A 82 14.30 -18.27 -20.68
C ALA A 82 13.34 -18.24 -19.47
N LEU A 83 13.59 -19.09 -18.48
CA LEU A 83 12.80 -19.13 -17.24
C LEU A 83 12.93 -17.82 -16.46
N ASN A 84 14.13 -17.29 -16.30
CA ASN A 84 14.37 -16.03 -15.60
C ASN A 84 13.71 -14.85 -16.31
N ARG A 85 13.64 -14.85 -17.64
CA ARG A 85 12.89 -13.83 -18.41
C ARG A 85 11.41 -13.86 -18.07
N VAL A 86 10.79 -15.04 -18.00
CA VAL A 86 9.37 -15.18 -17.61
C VAL A 86 9.15 -14.70 -16.19
N VAL A 87 10.05 -15.07 -15.27
CA VAL A 87 9.99 -14.63 -13.87
C VAL A 87 10.10 -13.11 -13.78
N SER A 88 11.11 -12.50 -14.45
CA SER A 88 11.34 -11.05 -14.41
C SER A 88 10.16 -10.24 -14.95
N LEU A 89 9.50 -10.73 -16.02
CA LEU A 89 8.30 -10.09 -16.56
C LEU A 89 7.15 -10.04 -15.55
N LYS A 90 6.94 -11.13 -14.79
CA LYS A 90 5.92 -11.16 -13.74
C LYS A 90 6.33 -10.36 -12.49
N GLU A 91 7.61 -10.39 -12.16
CA GLU A 91 8.16 -9.66 -11.01
C GLU A 91 8.11 -8.14 -11.20
N SER A 92 8.24 -7.65 -12.45
CA SER A 92 8.14 -6.22 -12.74
C SER A 92 6.77 -5.62 -12.41
N GLY A 93 5.68 -6.41 -12.50
CA GLY A 93 4.33 -5.99 -12.11
C GLY A 93 4.01 -6.13 -10.61
N MET A 94 4.82 -6.88 -9.87
CA MET A 94 4.56 -7.26 -8.47
C MET A 94 4.27 -6.06 -7.57
N TRP A 95 4.99 -4.97 -7.72
CA TRP A 95 4.81 -3.77 -6.89
C TRP A 95 3.47 -3.09 -7.12
N ASN A 96 2.98 -3.08 -8.37
CA ASN A 96 1.65 -2.57 -8.69
C ASN A 96 0.57 -3.46 -8.07
N ASP A 97 0.74 -4.79 -8.12
CA ASP A 97 -0.17 -5.73 -7.50
C ASP A 97 -0.23 -5.54 -5.98
N PHE A 98 0.91 -5.29 -5.34
CA PHE A 98 0.96 -4.99 -3.90
C PHE A 98 0.31 -3.66 -3.55
N THR A 99 0.51 -2.61 -4.36
CA THR A 99 -0.17 -1.32 -4.19
C THR A 99 -1.68 -1.50 -4.25
N LYS A 100 -2.16 -2.36 -5.17
CA LYS A 100 -3.59 -2.66 -5.31
C LYS A 100 -4.18 -3.29 -4.04
N ILE A 101 -3.46 -4.17 -3.34
CA ILE A 101 -3.94 -4.77 -2.07
C ILE A 101 -4.29 -3.68 -1.04
N PHE A 102 -3.41 -2.67 -0.90
CA PHE A 102 -3.66 -1.56 0.02
C PHE A 102 -4.79 -0.64 -0.48
N ALA A 103 -4.82 -0.36 -1.78
CA ALA A 103 -5.87 0.46 -2.39
C ALA A 103 -7.25 -0.19 -2.22
N ASP A 104 -7.39 -1.48 -2.54
CA ASP A 104 -8.63 -2.22 -2.38
C ASP A 104 -9.11 -2.20 -0.92
N LYS A 105 -8.18 -2.39 0.05
CA LYS A 105 -8.53 -2.32 1.47
C LYS A 105 -8.99 -0.92 1.89
N GLN A 106 -8.32 0.14 1.43
CA GLN A 106 -8.72 1.52 1.73
C GLN A 106 -10.09 1.88 1.15
N MET A 107 -10.43 1.32 -0.02
CA MET A 107 -11.74 1.56 -0.65
C MET A 107 -12.89 0.84 0.08
N THR A 108 -12.60 -0.24 0.82
CA THR A 108 -13.61 -1.00 1.55
C THR A 108 -13.72 -0.62 3.03
N MET A 109 -12.70 0.02 3.59
CA MET A 109 -12.67 0.44 5.00
C MET A 109 -13.71 1.52 5.31
N ASP A 110 -14.17 1.52 6.56
CA ASP A 110 -14.96 2.61 7.09
C ASP A 110 -14.17 3.93 7.10
N TYR A 111 -14.84 5.03 6.74
CA TYR A 111 -14.20 6.35 6.68
C TYR A 111 -13.62 6.79 8.05
N ALA A 112 -14.30 6.43 9.14
CA ALA A 112 -13.81 6.68 10.49
C ALA A 112 -12.45 6.02 10.78
N ASP A 113 -12.22 4.83 10.22
CA ASP A 113 -10.96 4.10 10.34
C ASP A 113 -9.87 4.72 9.46
N LEU A 114 -10.24 5.27 8.29
CA LEU A 114 -9.30 6.02 7.45
C LEU A 114 -8.78 7.29 8.13
N GLU A 115 -9.57 7.98 8.97
CA GLU A 115 -9.14 9.15 9.73
C GLU A 115 -8.45 8.77 11.07
N ASN A 116 -8.56 7.52 11.53
CA ASN A 116 -7.96 7.06 12.78
C ASN A 116 -6.44 7.02 12.71
N GLN A 117 -5.78 7.83 13.54
CA GLN A 117 -4.31 7.95 13.55
C GLN A 117 -3.60 6.63 13.86
N GLU A 118 -4.17 5.76 14.69
CA GLU A 118 -3.56 4.47 15.04
C GLU A 118 -3.62 3.50 13.87
N ILE A 119 -4.75 3.46 13.16
CA ILE A 119 -4.92 2.65 11.93
C ILE A 119 -4.00 3.18 10.82
N GLN A 120 -3.88 4.51 10.67
CA GLN A 120 -2.94 5.10 9.72
C GLN A 120 -1.48 4.74 10.03
N LYS A 121 -1.09 4.66 11.31
CA LYS A 121 0.23 4.17 11.71
C LYS A 121 0.42 2.69 11.40
N GLN A 122 -0.61 1.85 11.61
CA GLN A 122 -0.56 0.42 11.26
C GLN A 122 -0.39 0.25 9.75
N ARG A 123 -1.18 0.96 8.95
CA ARG A 123 -1.05 0.99 7.48
C ARG A 123 0.36 1.39 7.07
N GLN A 124 0.83 2.53 7.57
CA GLN A 124 2.15 3.05 7.22
C GLN A 124 3.26 2.05 7.56
N LYS A 125 3.21 1.40 8.73
CA LYS A 125 4.18 0.36 9.09
C LYS A 125 4.12 -0.86 8.14
N ALA A 126 2.92 -1.27 7.71
CA ALA A 126 2.77 -2.36 6.77
C ALA A 126 3.32 -1.99 5.38
N GLU A 127 3.02 -0.78 4.90
CA GLU A 127 3.54 -0.24 3.64
C GLU A 127 5.06 -0.08 3.67
N GLU A 128 5.64 0.56 4.69
CA GLU A 128 7.08 0.74 4.83
C GLU A 128 7.82 -0.61 4.87
N ASN A 129 7.31 -1.57 5.64
CA ASN A 129 7.89 -2.91 5.68
C ASN A 129 7.91 -3.58 4.31
N LEU A 130 6.86 -3.44 3.54
CA LEU A 130 6.74 -4.07 2.23
C LEU A 130 7.54 -3.32 1.14
N PHE A 131 7.33 -2.01 1.01
CA PHE A 131 7.88 -1.25 -0.11
C PHE A 131 9.30 -0.74 0.10
N MET A 132 9.68 -0.36 1.32
CA MET A 132 11.03 0.14 1.59
C MET A 132 12.03 -0.97 1.92
N PHE A 133 11.59 -2.00 2.64
CA PHE A 133 12.49 -3.06 3.11
C PHE A 133 12.29 -4.40 2.41
N GLY A 134 11.27 -4.52 1.56
CA GLY A 134 10.97 -5.77 0.86
C GLY A 134 10.56 -6.93 1.77
N ASN A 135 10.16 -6.63 3.01
CA ASN A 135 9.76 -7.63 3.98
C ASN A 135 8.34 -8.19 3.72
N GLY A 136 7.99 -9.26 4.40
CA GLY A 136 6.66 -9.84 4.30
C GLY A 136 6.41 -10.55 2.97
N LEU A 137 5.50 -10.05 2.12
CA LEU A 137 5.14 -10.72 0.87
C LEU A 137 6.29 -10.77 -0.14
N ALA A 138 7.06 -9.68 -0.28
CA ALA A 138 8.19 -9.65 -1.20
C ALA A 138 9.28 -10.64 -0.77
N GLN A 139 9.54 -10.73 0.53
CA GLN A 139 10.50 -11.69 1.08
C GLN A 139 10.12 -13.15 0.78
N LEU A 140 8.82 -13.49 0.88
CA LEU A 140 8.35 -14.83 0.48
C LEU A 140 8.72 -15.16 -0.97
N ILE A 141 8.60 -14.18 -1.88
CA ILE A 141 8.94 -14.33 -3.28
C ILE A 141 10.44 -14.53 -3.47
N TRP A 142 11.27 -13.82 -2.72
CA TRP A 142 12.74 -13.88 -2.84
C TRP A 142 13.34 -15.08 -2.12
N ASP A 143 12.77 -15.54 -0.99
CA ASP A 143 13.29 -16.67 -0.24
C ASP A 143 12.87 -18.03 -0.82
N THR A 144 11.75 -18.10 -1.54
CA THR A 144 11.29 -19.35 -2.15
C THR A 144 12.35 -20.00 -3.05
N PRO A 145 13.02 -19.29 -3.98
CA PRO A 145 14.12 -19.87 -4.78
C PRO A 145 15.28 -20.39 -3.94
N SER A 146 15.66 -19.69 -2.89
CA SER A 146 16.75 -20.10 -1.99
C SER A 146 16.42 -21.41 -1.25
N LEU A 147 15.19 -21.55 -0.76
CA LEU A 147 14.71 -22.81 -0.14
C LEU A 147 14.75 -23.97 -1.13
N VAL A 148 14.25 -23.77 -2.36
CA VAL A 148 14.26 -24.80 -3.40
C VAL A 148 15.68 -25.21 -3.74
N LYS A 149 16.60 -24.23 -3.94
CA LYS A 149 18.03 -24.49 -4.18
C LYS A 149 18.67 -25.27 -3.05
N ALA A 150 18.34 -24.95 -1.80
CA ALA A 150 18.85 -25.66 -0.63
C ALA A 150 18.41 -27.12 -0.64
N PHE A 151 17.12 -27.42 -0.84
CA PHE A 151 16.63 -28.81 -0.88
C PHE A 151 17.20 -29.62 -2.05
N VAL A 152 17.18 -29.05 -3.26
CA VAL A 152 17.72 -29.71 -4.45
C VAL A 152 19.23 -29.89 -4.30
N GLY A 153 19.93 -28.89 -3.81
CA GLY A 153 21.38 -28.94 -3.58
C GLY A 153 21.78 -30.00 -2.55
N ILE A 154 21.05 -30.14 -1.44
CA ILE A 154 21.28 -31.20 -0.45
C ILE A 154 21.09 -32.57 -1.10
N ALA A 155 19.96 -32.78 -1.80
CA ALA A 155 19.68 -34.06 -2.42
C ALA A 155 20.74 -34.47 -3.46
N ALA A 156 21.11 -33.55 -4.35
CA ALA A 156 22.13 -33.78 -5.37
C ALA A 156 23.53 -34.00 -4.76
N SER A 157 23.90 -33.22 -3.75
CA SER A 157 25.18 -33.38 -3.05
C SER A 157 25.29 -34.73 -2.36
N VAL A 158 24.25 -35.16 -1.66
CA VAL A 158 24.20 -36.47 -0.99
C VAL A 158 24.35 -37.60 -2.02
N ALA A 159 23.63 -37.53 -3.16
CA ALA A 159 23.74 -38.51 -4.22
C ALA A 159 25.16 -38.59 -4.80
N MET A 160 25.84 -37.44 -5.01
CA MET A 160 27.19 -37.40 -5.57
C MET A 160 28.29 -37.80 -4.57
N THR A 161 28.05 -37.67 -3.26
CA THR A 161 29.04 -38.02 -2.21
C THR A 161 28.83 -39.42 -1.64
N ALA A 162 27.75 -40.10 -1.97
CA ALA A 162 27.46 -41.44 -1.44
C ALA A 162 28.62 -42.43 -1.67
N SER A 163 29.24 -42.43 -2.83
CA SER A 163 30.37 -43.29 -3.19
C SER A 163 31.66 -42.95 -2.43
N LEU A 164 31.86 -41.70 -1.98
CA LEU A 164 33.01 -41.30 -1.16
C LEU A 164 33.08 -42.11 0.13
N PHE A 165 31.95 -42.33 0.79
CA PHE A 165 31.89 -43.04 2.05
C PHE A 165 31.92 -44.57 1.86
N ALA A 166 31.62 -45.06 0.65
CA ALA A 166 31.70 -46.47 0.30
C ALA A 166 33.11 -46.88 -0.17
N SER A 167 33.95 -45.93 -0.62
CA SER A 167 35.32 -46.23 -1.10
C SER A 167 36.25 -46.60 0.07
N GLY A 168 36.92 -47.77 0.02
CA GLY A 168 37.84 -48.25 1.01
C GLY A 168 39.29 -47.79 0.76
N THR A 169 40.00 -47.44 1.81
CA THR A 169 41.43 -47.10 1.82
C THR A 169 42.31 -48.19 2.42
N GLY A 170 41.68 -49.22 3.04
CA GLY A 170 42.36 -50.18 3.89
C GLY A 170 42.76 -49.63 5.28
N ASN A 171 42.47 -48.37 5.57
CA ASN A 171 42.70 -47.74 6.89
C ASN A 171 41.39 -47.66 7.67
N ALA A 172 41.28 -48.44 8.74
CA ALA A 172 40.09 -48.56 9.58
C ALA A 172 39.58 -47.21 10.11
N LEU A 173 40.46 -46.22 10.37
CA LEU A 173 40.08 -44.90 10.83
C LEU A 173 39.38 -44.10 9.72
N LEU A 174 39.88 -44.07 8.49
CA LEU A 174 39.32 -43.28 7.40
C LEU A 174 38.10 -43.94 6.73
N ASP A 175 37.98 -45.29 6.84
CA ASP A 175 36.88 -46.05 6.31
C ASP A 175 35.72 -46.21 7.30
N SER A 176 35.85 -45.67 8.51
CA SER A 176 34.82 -45.72 9.53
C SER A 176 33.57 -44.91 9.09
N ARG A 177 32.40 -45.52 9.24
CA ARG A 177 31.09 -44.86 9.04
C ARG A 177 30.85 -43.68 9.99
N LEU A 178 31.68 -43.53 11.04
CA LEU A 178 31.65 -42.41 11.96
C LEU A 178 31.88 -41.08 11.26
N TRP A 179 32.60 -41.07 10.12
CA TRP A 179 32.80 -39.85 9.32
C TRP A 179 31.52 -39.28 8.71
N ILE A 180 30.54 -40.13 8.41
CA ILE A 180 29.19 -39.68 7.98
C ILE A 180 28.53 -38.92 9.13
N ALA A 181 28.57 -39.50 10.33
CA ALA A 181 28.01 -38.85 11.52
C ALA A 181 28.79 -37.57 11.90
N ALA A 182 30.12 -37.58 11.77
CA ALA A 182 30.97 -36.41 12.02
C ALA A 182 30.67 -35.27 11.02
N ALA A 183 30.53 -35.57 9.72
CA ALA A 183 30.16 -34.59 8.71
C ALA A 183 28.77 -34.03 8.97
N ALA A 184 27.80 -34.87 9.27
CA ALA A 184 26.44 -34.42 9.63
C ALA A 184 26.45 -33.54 10.89
N ALA A 185 27.17 -33.96 11.94
CA ALA A 185 27.30 -33.18 13.18
C ALA A 185 27.96 -31.81 12.94
N LEU A 186 29.03 -31.76 12.12
CA LEU A 186 29.70 -30.53 11.75
C LEU A 186 28.75 -29.56 11.00
N MET A 187 27.95 -30.06 10.06
CA MET A 187 26.97 -29.27 9.34
C MET A 187 25.86 -28.75 10.25
N VAL A 188 25.32 -29.60 11.13
CA VAL A 188 24.31 -29.21 12.13
C VAL A 188 24.89 -28.18 13.11
N LEU A 189 26.14 -28.34 13.54
CA LEU A 189 26.82 -27.38 14.41
C LEU A 189 26.98 -26.00 13.70
N SER A 190 27.46 -26.02 12.45
CA SER A 190 27.57 -24.80 11.64
C SER A 190 26.20 -24.12 11.44
N GLY A 191 25.14 -24.89 11.14
CA GLY A 191 23.78 -24.40 11.07
C GLY A 191 23.25 -23.84 12.39
N GLY A 192 23.58 -24.49 13.51
CA GLY A 192 23.26 -24.03 14.86
C GLY A 192 23.92 -22.70 15.19
N ILE A 193 25.22 -22.57 14.88
CA ILE A 193 25.97 -21.31 15.01
C ILE A 193 25.32 -20.22 14.15
N SER A 194 24.97 -20.54 12.90
CA SER A 194 24.26 -19.63 11.99
C SER A 194 22.95 -19.13 12.60
N THR A 195 22.16 -20.03 13.17
CA THR A 195 20.86 -19.67 13.81
C THR A 195 21.06 -18.78 15.06
N LEU A 196 22.09 -19.03 15.86
CA LEU A 196 22.39 -18.22 17.04
C LEU A 196 22.87 -16.82 16.68
N LEU A 197 23.76 -16.71 15.69
CA LEU A 197 24.27 -15.42 15.22
C LEU A 197 23.15 -14.60 14.57
N ARG A 198 22.29 -15.24 13.80
CA ARG A 198 21.11 -14.59 13.20
C ARG A 198 20.13 -14.06 14.24
N LYS A 199 19.84 -14.79 15.31
CA LYS A 199 19.00 -14.25 16.40
C LYS A 199 19.60 -12.99 17.03
N LYS A 200 20.91 -12.91 17.10
CA LYS A 200 21.61 -11.73 17.61
C LYS A 200 21.52 -10.56 16.63
N GLU A 201 21.69 -10.84 15.35
CA GLU A 201 21.55 -9.89 14.25
C GLU A 201 20.10 -9.38 14.14
N GLU A 202 19.09 -10.27 14.22
CA GLU A 202 17.66 -9.95 14.25
C GLU A 202 17.35 -8.89 15.31
N LYS A 203 17.80 -9.08 16.54
CA LYS A 203 17.56 -8.13 17.63
C LYS A 203 18.22 -6.77 17.39
N VAL A 204 19.41 -6.76 16.81
CA VAL A 204 20.10 -5.52 16.42
C VAL A 204 19.34 -4.84 15.28
N PHE A 205 18.89 -5.60 14.30
CA PHE A 205 18.12 -5.11 13.14
C PHE A 205 16.75 -4.55 13.54
N GLU A 206 15.99 -5.26 14.40
CA GLU A 206 14.69 -4.76 14.90
C GLU A 206 14.85 -3.42 15.64
N ASN A 207 15.82 -3.31 16.53
CA ASN A 207 16.08 -2.05 17.24
C ASN A 207 16.52 -0.92 16.29
N TRP A 208 17.28 -1.25 15.25
CA TRP A 208 17.69 -0.31 14.22
C TRP A 208 16.48 0.13 13.37
N MET A 209 15.63 -0.81 12.97
CA MET A 209 14.41 -0.54 12.19
C MET A 209 13.44 0.38 12.91
N ASP A 210 13.20 0.18 14.21
CA ASP A 210 12.29 1.04 14.97
C ASP A 210 12.78 2.49 15.02
N GLY A 211 14.09 2.72 15.08
CA GLY A 211 14.70 4.05 14.92
C GLY A 211 14.59 4.61 13.50
N THR A 212 14.73 3.72 12.51
CA THR A 212 14.77 4.09 11.09
C THR A 212 13.39 4.54 10.55
N VAL A 213 12.28 4.06 11.10
CA VAL A 213 10.93 4.51 10.71
C VAL A 213 10.78 6.03 10.89
N TRP A 214 11.17 6.56 12.07
CA TRP A 214 11.15 8.00 12.29
C TRP A 214 12.12 8.74 11.37
N TYR A 215 13.32 8.20 11.21
CA TYR A 215 14.35 8.74 10.33
C TYR A 215 13.85 8.86 8.89
N ASN A 216 13.28 7.80 8.31
CA ASN A 216 12.76 7.80 6.95
C ASN A 216 11.63 8.81 6.77
N ARG A 217 10.73 8.93 7.73
CA ARG A 217 9.65 9.94 7.70
C ARG A 217 10.20 11.35 7.73
N ALA A 218 11.14 11.62 8.62
CA ALA A 218 11.79 12.92 8.72
C ALA A 218 12.62 13.23 7.45
N PHE A 219 13.34 12.25 6.92
CA PHE A 219 14.08 12.37 5.66
C PHE A 219 13.16 12.66 4.47
N MET A 220 12.06 11.91 4.33
CA MET A 220 11.08 12.15 3.27
C MET A 220 10.41 13.52 3.41
N PHE A 221 10.10 13.95 4.62
CA PHE A 221 9.51 15.27 4.84
C PHE A 221 10.51 16.41 4.59
N TYR A 222 11.63 16.42 5.27
CA TYR A 222 12.61 17.52 5.18
C TYR A 222 13.46 17.48 3.92
N GLY A 223 13.77 16.30 3.41
CA GLY A 223 14.61 16.12 2.23
C GLY A 223 13.84 16.16 0.91
N HIS A 224 12.56 15.83 0.91
CA HIS A 224 11.77 15.75 -0.30
C HIS A 224 10.48 16.58 -0.24
N ALA A 225 9.51 16.26 0.62
CA ALA A 225 8.18 16.86 0.59
C ALA A 225 8.19 18.38 0.81
N LEU A 226 9.10 18.90 1.63
CA LEU A 226 9.22 20.33 1.91
C LEU A 226 9.60 21.14 0.65
N TYR A 227 10.40 20.57 -0.25
CA TYR A 227 10.91 21.24 -1.45
C TYR A 227 10.18 20.85 -2.72
N ALA A 228 9.65 19.66 -2.80
CA ALA A 228 9.00 19.11 -4.00
C ALA A 228 7.59 19.66 -4.21
N GLU A 229 6.85 19.94 -3.14
CA GLU A 229 5.50 20.48 -3.25
C GLU A 229 5.51 21.96 -3.60
N THR A 230 5.07 22.31 -4.80
CA THR A 230 5.01 23.70 -5.30
C THR A 230 4.19 24.61 -4.39
N ALA A 231 3.13 24.09 -3.78
CA ALA A 231 2.27 24.84 -2.85
C ALA A 231 3.04 25.36 -1.63
N ARG A 232 4.02 24.59 -1.13
CA ARG A 232 4.86 24.95 0.03
C ARG A 232 6.09 25.79 -0.37
N ALA A 233 6.54 25.68 -1.60
CA ALA A 233 7.82 26.26 -2.06
C ALA A 233 7.89 27.77 -1.85
N LYS A 234 6.78 28.51 -2.01
CA LYS A 234 6.71 29.96 -1.78
C LYS A 234 6.96 30.31 -0.32
N ASP A 235 6.31 29.63 0.63
CA ASP A 235 6.43 29.90 2.06
C ASP A 235 7.82 29.52 2.58
N VAL A 236 8.36 28.38 2.12
CA VAL A 236 9.73 27.95 2.44
C VAL A 236 10.74 29.01 2.02
N ARG A 237 10.58 29.61 0.83
CA ARG A 237 11.49 30.65 0.31
C ARG A 237 11.31 31.99 1.01
N LEU A 238 10.07 32.45 1.18
CA LEU A 238 9.77 33.76 1.77
C LEU A 238 10.18 33.83 3.25
N TYR A 239 9.96 32.75 4.00
CA TYR A 239 10.24 32.70 5.44
C TYR A 239 11.55 32.00 5.78
N ARG A 240 12.38 31.62 4.79
CA ARG A 240 13.65 30.93 4.96
C ARG A 240 13.55 29.69 5.85
N GLN A 241 12.48 28.90 5.64
CA GLN A 241 12.22 27.67 6.39
C GLN A 241 13.19 26.54 6.02
N ASP A 242 13.96 26.70 4.93
CA ASP A 242 15.12 25.88 4.56
C ASP A 242 16.09 25.69 5.73
N ARG A 243 16.32 26.74 6.54
CA ARG A 243 17.20 26.68 7.74
C ARG A 243 16.71 25.70 8.80
N ILE A 244 15.38 25.54 8.92
CA ILE A 244 14.80 24.56 9.85
C ILE A 244 15.06 23.16 9.32
N ALA A 245 14.83 22.93 8.03
CA ALA A 245 15.10 21.66 7.37
C ALA A 245 16.57 21.25 7.50
N ASP A 246 17.51 22.16 7.22
CA ASP A 246 18.94 21.91 7.34
C ASP A 246 19.36 21.54 8.77
N ARG A 247 18.76 22.18 9.77
CA ARG A 247 19.02 21.86 11.18
C ARG A 247 18.53 20.46 11.52
N GLU A 248 17.31 20.11 11.10
CA GLU A 248 16.73 18.80 11.39
C GLU A 248 17.45 17.68 10.61
N MET A 249 17.84 17.94 9.36
CA MET A 249 18.65 17.01 8.56
C MET A 249 20.01 16.73 9.20
N ARG A 250 20.69 17.73 9.78
CA ARG A 250 21.94 17.51 10.53
C ARG A 250 21.73 16.62 11.77
N LYS A 251 20.62 16.77 12.47
CA LYS A 251 20.28 15.87 13.58
C LYS A 251 20.08 14.42 13.08
N LEU A 252 19.50 14.25 11.90
CA LEU A 252 19.35 12.94 11.27
C LEU A 252 20.72 12.30 10.93
N GLU A 253 21.67 13.11 10.44
CA GLU A 253 23.05 12.63 10.19
C GLU A 253 23.77 12.19 11.47
N GLU A 254 23.59 12.92 12.56
CA GLU A 254 24.14 12.52 13.86
C GLU A 254 23.52 11.21 14.37
N HIS A 255 22.23 11.00 14.13
CA HIS A 255 21.56 9.75 14.47
C HIS A 255 22.13 8.58 13.66
N ASN A 256 22.29 8.75 12.34
CA ASN A 256 22.92 7.76 11.44
C ASN A 256 24.35 7.37 11.87
N ARG A 257 25.13 8.33 12.36
CA ARG A 257 26.48 8.00 12.88
C ARG A 257 26.45 7.07 14.09
N LYS A 258 25.43 7.17 14.95
CA LYS A 258 25.24 6.26 16.08
C LYS A 258 24.83 4.85 15.61
N ASP A 259 24.05 4.78 14.53
CA ASP A 259 23.58 3.53 13.94
C ASP A 259 24.67 2.77 13.17
N SER A 260 25.77 3.41 12.79
CA SER A 260 26.90 2.73 12.15
C SER A 260 27.46 1.58 13.00
N ARG A 261 27.33 1.65 14.32
CA ARG A 261 27.72 0.56 15.25
C ARG A 261 26.82 -0.67 15.11
N ALA A 262 25.54 -0.49 14.81
CA ALA A 262 24.62 -1.60 14.55
C ALA A 262 25.01 -2.33 13.26
N LEU A 263 25.26 -1.59 12.18
CA LEU A 263 25.74 -2.13 10.92
C LEU A 263 27.08 -2.87 11.07
N THR A 264 28.02 -2.32 11.83
CA THR A 264 29.31 -2.98 12.12
C THR A 264 29.10 -4.30 12.86
N ARG A 265 28.19 -4.36 13.83
CA ARG A 265 27.85 -5.62 14.56
C ARG A 265 27.22 -6.65 13.64
N MET A 266 26.33 -6.23 12.75
CA MET A 266 25.71 -7.11 11.76
C MET A 266 26.75 -7.68 10.81
N SER A 267 27.65 -6.85 10.26
CA SER A 267 28.74 -7.28 9.39
C SER A 267 29.71 -8.24 10.10
N ALA A 268 29.99 -8.01 11.39
CA ALA A 268 30.80 -8.92 12.19
C ALA A 268 30.13 -10.29 12.39
N CYS A 269 28.81 -10.33 12.59
CA CYS A 269 28.06 -11.59 12.66
C CYS A 269 28.14 -12.35 11.33
N GLN A 270 27.98 -11.66 10.19
CA GLN A 270 28.10 -12.26 8.86
C GLN A 270 29.52 -12.76 8.59
N GLY A 271 30.54 -12.00 8.94
CA GLY A 271 31.95 -12.43 8.84
C GLY A 271 32.23 -13.72 9.63
N LEU A 272 31.66 -13.86 10.82
CA LEU A 272 31.81 -15.07 11.63
C LEU A 272 31.06 -16.28 11.03
N LEU A 273 29.93 -16.05 10.38
CA LEU A 273 29.21 -17.08 9.62
C LEU A 273 30.04 -17.61 8.46
N GLU A 274 30.62 -16.71 7.65
CA GLU A 274 31.48 -17.09 6.53
C GLU A 274 32.76 -17.82 7.02
N PHE A 275 33.34 -17.37 8.13
CA PHE A 275 34.47 -18.06 8.75
C PHE A 275 34.11 -19.50 9.17
N SER A 276 32.96 -19.68 9.83
CA SER A 276 32.45 -21.01 10.23
C SER A 276 32.30 -21.94 9.02
N ARG A 277 31.75 -21.41 7.93
CA ARG A 277 31.58 -22.14 6.65
C ARG A 277 32.93 -22.49 6.03
N GLY A 278 33.88 -21.55 6.04
CA GLY A 278 35.25 -21.77 5.60
C GLY A 278 35.94 -22.91 6.33
N VAL A 279 35.80 -22.97 7.65
CA VAL A 279 36.34 -24.08 8.48
C VAL A 279 35.74 -25.42 8.07
N CYS A 280 34.41 -25.50 7.85
CA CYS A 280 33.75 -26.72 7.35
C CYS A 280 34.31 -27.17 6.02
N ASN A 281 34.48 -26.23 5.07
CA ASN A 281 35.06 -26.52 3.76
C ASN A 281 36.50 -27.06 3.84
N VAL A 282 37.35 -26.47 4.68
CA VAL A 282 38.73 -26.95 4.89
C VAL A 282 38.74 -28.37 5.43
N LEU A 283 37.89 -28.68 6.40
CA LEU A 283 37.79 -30.03 6.97
C LEU A 283 37.33 -31.07 5.92
N CYS A 284 36.34 -30.69 5.08
CA CYS A 284 35.91 -31.51 3.95
C CYS A 284 37.05 -31.77 2.96
N TYR A 285 37.82 -30.74 2.62
CA TYR A 285 39.00 -30.88 1.76
C TYR A 285 40.04 -31.84 2.33
N LEU A 286 40.40 -31.67 3.60
CA LEU A 286 41.37 -32.52 4.27
C LEU A 286 40.95 -34.00 4.30
N TYR A 287 39.67 -34.28 4.54
CA TYR A 287 39.14 -35.63 4.54
C TYR A 287 39.21 -36.28 3.13
N VAL A 288 38.76 -35.56 2.08
CA VAL A 288 38.84 -36.07 0.72
C VAL A 288 40.27 -36.25 0.25
N ALA A 289 41.15 -35.29 0.56
CA ALA A 289 42.60 -35.37 0.21
C ALA A 289 43.27 -36.54 0.89
N ALA A 290 43.00 -36.80 2.17
CA ALA A 290 43.56 -37.95 2.91
C ALA A 290 43.12 -39.28 2.30
N LYS A 291 41.85 -39.45 1.90
CA LYS A 291 41.37 -40.66 1.21
C LYS A 291 42.00 -40.82 -0.17
N ALA A 292 42.14 -39.71 -0.92
CA ALA A 292 42.76 -39.72 -2.26
C ALA A 292 44.23 -40.10 -2.18
N ALA A 293 44.99 -39.58 -1.18
CA ALA A 293 46.41 -39.91 -0.97
C ALA A 293 46.67 -41.40 -0.72
N LEU A 294 45.66 -42.09 -0.13
CA LEU A 294 45.71 -43.54 0.08
C LEU A 294 45.13 -44.35 -1.11
N GLY A 295 44.83 -43.71 -2.21
CA GLY A 295 44.40 -44.39 -3.46
C GLY A 295 42.97 -44.89 -3.45
N ALA A 296 42.08 -44.38 -2.59
CA ALA A 296 40.69 -44.83 -2.49
C ALA A 296 39.86 -44.61 -3.77
N PHE A 297 40.23 -43.63 -4.59
CA PHE A 297 39.55 -43.27 -5.82
C PHE A 297 40.47 -42.47 -6.78
N ALA A 298 40.09 -42.33 -8.03
CA ALA A 298 40.84 -41.62 -9.05
C ALA A 298 40.90 -40.09 -8.77
N VAL A 299 41.91 -39.41 -9.28
CA VAL A 299 42.22 -38.00 -9.03
C VAL A 299 41.04 -37.08 -9.41
N GLY A 300 40.34 -37.34 -10.54
CA GLY A 300 39.16 -36.55 -10.91
C GLY A 300 38.00 -36.67 -9.93
N SER A 301 37.88 -37.81 -9.21
CA SER A 301 36.86 -37.97 -8.16
C SER A 301 37.08 -37.04 -6.95
N VAL A 302 38.32 -36.54 -6.77
CA VAL A 302 38.60 -35.51 -5.76
C VAL A 302 37.78 -34.25 -6.05
N VAL A 303 37.79 -33.80 -7.31
CA VAL A 303 37.03 -32.61 -7.73
C VAL A 303 35.53 -32.84 -7.54
N GLN A 304 35.03 -34.04 -7.86
CA GLN A 304 33.63 -34.39 -7.64
C GLN A 304 33.24 -34.31 -6.18
N TYR A 305 33.98 -34.99 -5.31
CA TYR A 305 33.64 -35.07 -3.88
C TYR A 305 33.81 -33.75 -3.15
N VAL A 306 34.90 -33.01 -3.43
CA VAL A 306 35.10 -31.70 -2.86
C VAL A 306 34.01 -30.73 -3.32
N GLY A 307 33.74 -30.66 -4.62
CA GLY A 307 32.71 -29.79 -5.17
C GLY A 307 31.32 -30.10 -4.59
N ALA A 308 30.96 -31.40 -4.50
CA ALA A 308 29.68 -31.84 -3.95
C ALA A 308 29.58 -31.58 -2.44
N LEU A 309 30.65 -31.77 -1.64
CA LEU A 309 30.65 -31.45 -0.20
C LEU A 309 30.57 -29.95 0.05
N MET A 310 31.26 -29.12 -0.71
CA MET A 310 31.14 -27.66 -0.62
C MET A 310 29.71 -27.19 -0.92
N GLN A 311 29.08 -27.76 -1.97
CA GLN A 311 27.68 -27.48 -2.26
C GLN A 311 26.74 -27.96 -1.16
N LEU A 312 27.04 -29.09 -0.51
CA LEU A 312 26.28 -29.58 0.63
C LEU A 312 26.34 -28.61 1.81
N VAL A 313 27.56 -28.18 2.18
CA VAL A 313 27.77 -27.20 3.25
C VAL A 313 27.03 -25.89 2.97
N GLN A 314 27.11 -25.40 1.72
CA GLN A 314 26.39 -24.21 1.30
C GLN A 314 24.88 -24.40 1.42
N SER A 315 24.33 -25.49 0.85
CA SER A 315 22.89 -25.75 0.83
C SER A 315 22.31 -25.96 2.24
N VAL A 316 23.04 -26.63 3.12
CA VAL A 316 22.63 -26.78 4.53
C VAL A 316 22.64 -25.41 5.23
N SER A 317 23.69 -24.62 5.02
CA SER A 317 23.77 -23.25 5.58
C SER A 317 22.61 -22.38 5.10
N ASP A 318 22.27 -22.43 3.80
CA ASP A 318 21.17 -21.70 3.22
C ASP A 318 19.82 -22.14 3.78
N LEU A 319 19.65 -23.45 4.03
CA LEU A 319 18.44 -23.96 4.67
C LEU A 319 18.25 -23.40 6.08
N PHE A 320 19.29 -23.42 6.92
CA PHE A 320 19.24 -22.84 8.27
C PHE A 320 19.01 -21.34 8.23
N PHE A 321 19.64 -20.65 7.28
CA PHE A 321 19.43 -19.22 7.03
C PHE A 321 17.95 -18.93 6.74
N ASN A 322 17.37 -19.59 5.76
CA ASN A 322 15.97 -19.38 5.35
C ASN A 322 14.98 -19.72 6.49
N ILE A 323 15.25 -20.77 7.29
CA ILE A 323 14.41 -21.10 8.46
C ILE A 323 14.47 -19.97 9.50
N SER A 324 15.62 -19.35 9.68
CA SER A 324 15.79 -18.24 10.62
C SER A 324 15.10 -16.97 10.10
N GLU A 325 15.27 -16.62 8.82
CA GLU A 325 14.60 -15.49 8.16
C GLU A 325 13.07 -15.63 8.20
N ASN A 326 12.54 -16.84 8.00
CA ASN A 326 11.09 -17.11 8.11
C ASN A 326 10.48 -16.60 9.42
N ARG A 327 11.27 -16.50 10.49
CA ARG A 327 10.82 -15.97 11.76
C ARG A 327 10.59 -14.46 11.72
N ILE A 328 11.45 -13.73 11.01
CA ILE A 328 11.39 -12.26 10.91
C ILE A 328 10.22 -11.84 10.04
N TYR A 329 10.17 -12.35 8.82
CA TYR A 329 9.13 -11.89 7.89
C TYR A 329 7.72 -12.39 8.24
N THR A 330 7.56 -13.48 8.99
CA THR A 330 6.24 -13.84 9.53
C THR A 330 5.72 -12.81 10.52
N GLY A 331 6.58 -12.09 11.24
CA GLY A 331 6.21 -10.95 12.06
C GLY A 331 5.67 -9.77 11.22
N HIS A 332 6.32 -9.48 10.11
CA HIS A 332 5.87 -8.43 9.18
C HIS A 332 4.58 -8.81 8.45
N LEU A 333 4.44 -10.08 8.02
CA LEU A 333 3.20 -10.61 7.48
C LEU A 333 2.04 -10.54 8.48
N ALA A 334 2.29 -10.81 9.75
CA ALA A 334 1.26 -10.70 10.79
C ALA A 334 0.73 -9.27 10.88
N LYS A 335 1.61 -8.26 10.87
CA LYS A 335 1.22 -6.83 10.88
C LYS A 335 0.43 -6.44 9.62
N LEU A 336 0.82 -6.96 8.45
CA LEU A 336 0.06 -6.75 7.23
C LEU A 336 -1.35 -7.33 7.34
N PHE A 337 -1.47 -8.58 7.82
CA PHE A 337 -2.77 -9.21 7.97
C PHE A 337 -3.62 -8.58 9.06
N GLU A 338 -3.03 -8.08 10.14
CA GLU A 338 -3.73 -7.29 11.16
C GLU A 338 -4.40 -6.05 10.55
N TYR A 339 -3.72 -5.36 9.63
CA TYR A 339 -4.31 -4.25 8.87
C TYR A 339 -5.38 -4.73 7.88
N LEU A 340 -5.13 -5.78 7.10
CA LEU A 340 -6.07 -6.29 6.09
C LEU A 340 -7.34 -6.90 6.71
N ASP A 341 -7.27 -7.39 7.96
CA ASP A 341 -8.38 -8.00 8.68
C ASP A 341 -9.24 -6.99 9.45
N LEU A 342 -8.96 -5.70 9.36
CA LEU A 342 -9.83 -4.67 9.92
C LEU A 342 -11.24 -4.85 9.35
N PRO A 343 -12.29 -4.77 10.19
CA PRO A 343 -13.66 -5.02 9.73
C PRO A 343 -14.14 -3.94 8.76
N ASP A 344 -14.98 -4.35 7.82
CA ASP A 344 -15.70 -3.47 6.89
C ASP A 344 -17.15 -3.36 7.42
N ALA A 345 -17.36 -2.63 8.52
CA ALA A 345 -18.60 -2.68 9.29
C ALA A 345 -19.81 -2.06 8.57
N LYS A 346 -19.58 -1.07 7.67
CA LYS A 346 -20.68 -0.34 7.01
C LYS A 346 -21.42 -1.12 5.93
N ARG A 347 -20.85 -2.19 5.41
CA ARG A 347 -21.46 -3.02 4.35
C ARG A 347 -22.34 -4.16 4.88
N GLN A 348 -22.89 -4.02 6.09
CA GLN A 348 -23.75 -5.05 6.69
C GLN A 348 -25.24 -4.92 6.32
N GLY A 349 -25.68 -3.73 5.88
CA GLY A 349 -27.02 -3.51 5.39
C GLY A 349 -27.26 -4.18 4.04
N SER A 350 -28.49 -4.61 3.79
CA SER A 350 -28.87 -5.34 2.58
C SER A 350 -30.22 -4.90 1.97
N LEU A 351 -30.91 -3.95 2.58
CA LEU A 351 -32.17 -3.45 2.04
C LEU A 351 -31.91 -2.63 0.79
N PRO A 352 -32.62 -2.87 -0.31
CA PRO A 352 -32.56 -1.99 -1.47
C PRO A 352 -33.19 -0.63 -1.15
N VAL A 353 -32.79 0.39 -1.92
CA VAL A 353 -33.42 1.71 -1.87
C VAL A 353 -34.39 1.83 -3.03
N ASP A 354 -35.69 1.87 -2.73
CA ASP A 354 -36.76 1.93 -3.72
C ASP A 354 -37.42 3.31 -3.68
N GLY A 355 -37.73 3.86 -4.88
CA GLY A 355 -38.44 5.12 -5.02
C GLY A 355 -37.58 6.30 -5.45
N THR A 356 -38.20 7.45 -5.64
CA THR A 356 -37.55 8.70 -6.07
C THR A 356 -37.78 9.86 -5.10
N GLU A 357 -38.81 9.77 -4.25
CA GLU A 357 -39.13 10.77 -3.23
C GLU A 357 -38.84 10.19 -1.84
N HIS A 358 -37.86 10.74 -1.17
CA HIS A 358 -37.36 10.22 0.10
C HIS A 358 -37.47 11.27 1.22
N ILE A 359 -37.79 10.80 2.41
CA ILE A 359 -37.76 11.59 3.65
C ILE A 359 -36.60 11.09 4.49
N ILE A 360 -35.67 11.99 4.82
CA ILE A 360 -34.54 11.67 5.67
C ILE A 360 -34.72 12.36 7.03
N GLU A 361 -34.75 11.60 8.10
CA GLU A 361 -34.98 12.10 9.45
C GLU A 361 -33.78 11.85 10.34
N PHE A 362 -33.26 12.89 10.94
CA PHE A 362 -32.35 12.81 12.09
C PHE A 362 -33.20 12.83 13.36
N ARG A 363 -33.07 11.80 14.20
CA ARG A 363 -33.82 11.71 15.47
C ARG A 363 -32.86 11.67 16.65
N ASN A 364 -32.77 12.78 17.37
CA ASN A 364 -31.91 12.96 18.56
C ASN A 364 -30.46 12.57 18.31
N VAL A 365 -29.91 12.94 17.16
CA VAL A 365 -28.58 12.55 16.73
C VAL A 365 -27.51 13.32 17.48
N SER A 366 -26.62 12.58 18.15
CA SER A 366 -25.39 13.10 18.72
C SER A 366 -24.19 12.40 18.06
N PHE A 367 -23.10 13.13 17.91
CA PHE A 367 -21.90 12.59 17.31
C PHE A 367 -20.64 13.13 17.96
N ARG A 368 -19.71 12.21 18.23
CA ARG A 368 -18.36 12.47 18.73
C ARG A 368 -17.34 11.99 17.73
N SER A 369 -16.42 12.88 17.33
CA SER A 369 -15.35 12.50 16.41
C SER A 369 -14.43 11.45 17.02
N PRO A 370 -13.90 10.49 16.24
CA PRO A 370 -12.92 9.51 16.71
C PRO A 370 -11.74 10.20 17.40
N GLY A 371 -11.41 9.75 18.62
CA GLY A 371 -10.32 10.32 19.43
C GLY A 371 -10.63 11.65 20.14
N SER A 372 -11.88 12.13 20.13
CA SER A 372 -12.32 13.31 20.86
C SER A 372 -13.16 12.94 22.09
N ASP A 373 -13.03 13.71 23.18
CA ASP A 373 -13.86 13.55 24.37
C ASP A 373 -15.14 14.42 24.34
N THR A 374 -15.29 15.30 23.32
CA THR A 374 -16.41 16.23 23.23
C THR A 374 -17.27 15.93 22.00
N ASP A 375 -18.60 16.04 22.22
CA ASP A 375 -19.57 15.89 21.13
C ASP A 375 -19.54 17.13 20.22
N VAL A 376 -19.34 16.88 18.92
CA VAL A 376 -19.39 17.89 17.86
C VAL A 376 -20.83 18.21 17.49
N MET A 377 -21.72 17.21 17.58
CA MET A 377 -23.16 17.34 17.34
C MET A 377 -23.92 16.81 18.57
N LYS A 378 -24.97 17.52 19.00
CA LYS A 378 -25.65 17.26 20.26
C LYS A 378 -27.17 17.30 20.09
N ASN A 379 -27.80 16.12 20.15
CA ASN A 379 -29.25 15.96 20.14
C ASN A 379 -29.94 16.70 18.97
N VAL A 380 -29.43 16.50 17.77
CA VAL A 380 -29.95 17.14 16.55
C VAL A 380 -31.12 16.34 16.02
N SER A 381 -32.25 17.03 15.79
CA SER A 381 -33.45 16.48 15.14
C SER A 381 -33.85 17.39 14.00
N ILE A 382 -33.92 16.84 12.79
CA ILE A 382 -34.28 17.56 11.57
C ILE A 382 -34.84 16.58 10.54
N THR A 383 -35.79 17.04 9.72
CA THR A 383 -36.37 16.27 8.63
C THR A 383 -36.08 16.95 7.29
N LEU A 384 -35.40 16.24 6.39
CA LEU A 384 -35.21 16.63 5.00
C LEU A 384 -36.33 16.00 4.15
N ARG A 385 -37.13 16.83 3.49
CA ARG A 385 -38.29 16.39 2.69
C ARG A 385 -37.96 16.41 1.20
N ALA A 386 -38.46 15.45 0.48
CA ALA A 386 -38.33 15.39 -0.98
C ALA A 386 -38.70 16.72 -1.64
N GLY A 387 -37.96 17.13 -2.65
CA GLY A 387 -38.18 18.34 -3.43
C GLY A 387 -37.96 19.67 -2.70
N ARG A 388 -37.54 19.65 -1.39
CA ARG A 388 -37.29 20.87 -0.64
C ARG A 388 -35.83 21.28 -0.64
N LYS A 389 -35.60 22.59 -0.65
CA LYS A 389 -34.28 23.23 -0.57
C LYS A 389 -34.04 23.69 0.87
N GLN A 390 -33.16 22.99 1.57
CA GLN A 390 -32.81 23.24 2.96
C GLN A 390 -31.45 23.94 3.07
N ALA A 391 -31.38 25.12 3.68
CA ALA A 391 -30.12 25.76 4.02
C ALA A 391 -29.68 25.38 5.44
N LEU A 392 -28.40 25.07 5.60
CA LEU A 392 -27.75 24.89 6.90
C LEU A 392 -26.76 26.04 7.14
N VAL A 393 -27.02 26.85 8.13
CA VAL A 393 -26.21 28.04 8.44
C VAL A 393 -25.68 28.00 9.86
N GLY A 394 -24.62 28.75 10.15
CA GLY A 394 -24.00 28.82 11.48
C GLY A 394 -22.53 29.15 11.39
N ALA A 395 -21.92 29.47 12.53
CA ALA A 395 -20.50 29.78 12.64
C ALA A 395 -19.60 28.59 12.22
N ASN A 396 -18.31 28.85 11.97
CA ASN A 396 -17.33 27.80 11.75
C ASN A 396 -17.25 26.90 12.97
N GLY A 397 -17.19 25.58 12.76
CA GLY A 397 -17.21 24.60 13.83
C GLY A 397 -18.57 24.35 14.48
N ALA A 398 -19.67 24.90 13.95
CA ALA A 398 -21.02 24.68 14.50
C ALA A 398 -21.57 23.26 14.24
N GLY A 399 -20.90 22.41 13.45
CA GLY A 399 -21.30 21.02 13.18
C GLY A 399 -21.88 20.78 11.79
N LYS A 400 -21.91 21.77 10.88
CA LYS A 400 -22.53 21.68 9.55
C LYS A 400 -21.89 20.60 8.66
N THR A 401 -20.57 20.58 8.51
CA THR A 401 -19.85 19.56 7.72
C THR A 401 -19.98 18.18 8.37
N THR A 402 -20.05 18.11 9.70
CA THR A 402 -20.33 16.86 10.41
C THR A 402 -21.71 16.31 10.09
N PHE A 403 -22.72 17.19 9.99
CA PHE A 403 -24.07 16.81 9.56
C PHE A 403 -24.04 16.15 8.16
N VAL A 404 -23.30 16.74 7.19
CA VAL A 404 -23.14 16.15 5.87
C VAL A 404 -22.45 14.80 5.91
N LYS A 405 -21.36 14.68 6.69
CA LYS A 405 -20.65 13.41 6.85
C LYS A 405 -21.53 12.31 7.46
N LEU A 406 -22.43 12.65 8.37
CA LEU A 406 -23.43 11.72 8.91
C LEU A 406 -24.54 11.42 7.89
N LEU A 407 -25.00 12.42 7.14
CA LEU A 407 -26.01 12.26 6.10
C LEU A 407 -25.54 11.29 5.01
N CYS A 408 -24.28 11.37 4.58
CA CYS A 408 -23.73 10.42 3.62
C CYS A 408 -23.17 9.15 4.23
N ARG A 409 -23.43 8.95 5.53
CA ARG A 409 -22.97 7.77 6.29
C ARG A 409 -21.46 7.52 6.17
N LEU A 410 -20.64 8.58 6.01
CA LEU A 410 -19.20 8.50 6.25
C LEU A 410 -18.92 8.22 7.74
N TYR A 411 -19.81 8.72 8.62
CA TYR A 411 -19.84 8.38 10.04
C TYR A 411 -21.22 7.85 10.43
N ASP A 412 -21.27 7.00 11.43
CA ASP A 412 -22.49 6.63 12.11
C ASP A 412 -22.67 7.48 13.36
N PRO A 413 -23.90 7.84 13.77
CA PRO A 413 -24.15 8.62 14.96
C PRO A 413 -23.70 7.86 16.22
N THR A 414 -23.17 8.59 17.22
CA THR A 414 -22.83 8.03 18.53
C THR A 414 -24.09 7.71 19.33
N GLU A 415 -25.10 8.59 19.20
CA GLU A 415 -26.42 8.43 19.81
C GLU A 415 -27.51 8.91 18.85
N GLY A 416 -28.73 8.40 19.02
CA GLY A 416 -29.85 8.68 18.12
C GLY A 416 -29.82 7.82 16.85
N ARG A 417 -30.63 8.19 15.86
CA ARG A 417 -30.76 7.45 14.59
C ARG A 417 -30.99 8.40 13.43
N ILE A 418 -30.53 7.99 12.26
CA ILE A 418 -30.83 8.63 10.99
C ILE A 418 -31.69 7.64 10.22
N LEU A 419 -32.87 8.08 9.78
CA LEU A 419 -33.84 7.23 9.11
C LEU A 419 -34.01 7.71 7.66
N LEU A 420 -34.15 6.77 6.75
CA LEU A 420 -34.63 6.97 5.37
C LEU A 420 -36.01 6.31 5.30
N ASP A 421 -37.04 7.09 5.03
CA ASP A 421 -38.43 6.61 4.93
C ASP A 421 -38.89 5.79 6.16
N GLY A 422 -38.42 6.19 7.35
CA GLY A 422 -38.73 5.55 8.63
C GLY A 422 -37.83 4.37 9.01
N THR A 423 -36.98 3.87 8.13
CA THR A 423 -36.04 2.78 8.36
C THR A 423 -34.62 3.32 8.60
N ASP A 424 -33.89 2.73 9.55
CA ASP A 424 -32.51 3.15 9.88
C ASP A 424 -31.60 2.99 8.63
N ILE A 425 -30.82 4.04 8.33
CA ILE A 425 -29.92 4.03 7.16
C ILE A 425 -28.88 2.91 7.20
N ARG A 426 -28.62 2.33 8.36
CA ARG A 426 -27.69 1.19 8.53
C ARG A 426 -28.21 -0.13 8.01
N GLU A 427 -29.54 -0.25 7.79
CA GLU A 427 -30.17 -1.46 7.28
C GLU A 427 -30.13 -1.54 5.74
N TYR A 428 -29.93 -0.40 5.06
CA TYR A 428 -29.81 -0.35 3.62
C TYR A 428 -28.46 -0.81 3.12
N ASP A 429 -28.43 -1.34 1.89
CA ASP A 429 -27.19 -1.53 1.14
C ASP A 429 -26.48 -0.18 1.02
N TYR A 430 -25.20 -0.15 1.39
CA TYR A 430 -24.44 1.10 1.48
C TYR A 430 -24.25 1.76 0.11
N ASP A 431 -23.97 0.97 -0.92
CA ASP A 431 -23.73 1.48 -2.26
C ASP A 431 -25.04 2.00 -2.89
N GLU A 432 -26.17 1.34 -2.61
CA GLU A 432 -27.50 1.82 -3.03
C GLU A 432 -27.89 3.12 -2.31
N TYR A 433 -27.63 3.20 -1.00
CA TYR A 433 -27.88 4.42 -0.22
C TYR A 433 -27.06 5.60 -0.77
N LEU A 434 -25.79 5.41 -1.12
CA LEU A 434 -24.94 6.46 -1.68
C LEU A 434 -25.37 6.94 -3.08
N LYS A 435 -26.12 6.13 -3.83
CA LYS A 435 -26.68 6.56 -5.12
C LYS A 435 -27.71 7.66 -4.97
N LEU A 436 -28.36 7.77 -3.81
CA LEU A 436 -29.31 8.84 -3.53
C LEU A 436 -28.69 10.23 -3.54
N PHE A 437 -27.39 10.35 -3.33
CA PHE A 437 -26.75 11.64 -3.07
C PHE A 437 -25.75 12.01 -4.16
N ALA A 438 -25.75 13.29 -4.51
CA ALA A 438 -24.64 13.95 -5.19
C ALA A 438 -24.05 14.98 -4.25
N PHE A 439 -22.72 14.91 -4.01
CA PHE A 439 -22.02 15.77 -3.05
C PHE A 439 -21.03 16.70 -3.75
N VAL A 440 -20.99 17.96 -3.27
CA VAL A 440 -19.86 18.86 -3.47
C VAL A 440 -19.39 19.26 -2.09
N PHE A 441 -18.27 18.68 -1.64
CA PHE A 441 -17.62 19.04 -0.37
C PHE A 441 -16.79 20.31 -0.52
N GLN A 442 -16.55 21.02 0.58
CA GLN A 442 -15.70 22.21 0.60
C GLN A 442 -14.26 21.89 0.15
N ASP A 443 -13.73 20.72 0.53
CA ASP A 443 -12.39 20.22 0.24
C ASP A 443 -12.34 19.20 -0.91
N PHE A 444 -13.29 19.30 -1.85
CA PHE A 444 -13.35 18.42 -3.02
C PHE A 444 -12.01 18.33 -3.74
N LYS A 445 -11.76 17.20 -4.41
CA LYS A 445 -10.55 16.99 -5.20
C LYS A 445 -10.91 16.69 -6.66
N LEU A 446 -10.12 17.28 -7.55
CA LEU A 446 -10.02 16.87 -8.95
C LEU A 446 -8.70 16.12 -9.13
N PHE A 447 -8.69 15.23 -10.10
CA PHE A 447 -7.54 14.39 -10.39
C PHE A 447 -6.95 14.76 -11.75
N ALA A 448 -5.69 14.39 -11.96
CA ALA A 448 -4.99 14.55 -13.23
C ALA A 448 -5.54 13.57 -14.31
N PHE A 449 -6.86 13.48 -14.41
CA PHE A 449 -7.63 12.74 -15.42
C PHE A 449 -8.18 13.71 -16.47
N SER A 450 -8.84 13.21 -17.48
CA SER A 450 -9.56 14.05 -18.42
C SER A 450 -10.71 14.81 -17.75
N LEU A 451 -11.15 15.91 -18.36
CA LEU A 451 -12.30 16.65 -17.88
C LEU A 451 -13.56 15.76 -17.84
N GLY A 452 -13.75 14.94 -18.86
CA GLY A 452 -14.88 14.01 -18.93
C GLY A 452 -14.88 12.99 -17.79
N GLU A 453 -13.72 12.37 -17.48
CA GLU A 453 -13.59 11.43 -16.35
C GLU A 453 -13.78 12.12 -15.00
N ASN A 454 -13.31 13.37 -14.85
CA ASN A 454 -13.56 14.15 -13.64
C ASN A 454 -15.05 14.48 -13.45
N ILE A 455 -15.80 14.73 -14.52
CA ILE A 455 -17.23 15.02 -14.45
C ILE A 455 -18.05 13.74 -14.27
N ALA A 456 -17.77 12.70 -15.07
CA ALA A 456 -18.49 11.43 -15.00
C ALA A 456 -18.16 10.62 -13.75
N ALA A 457 -17.00 10.85 -13.13
CA ALA A 457 -16.41 10.02 -12.08
C ALA A 457 -16.37 8.52 -12.49
N SER A 458 -16.11 8.27 -13.79
CA SER A 458 -16.11 6.95 -14.43
C SER A 458 -15.20 6.96 -15.64
N GLU A 459 -14.77 5.76 -16.08
CA GLU A 459 -14.00 5.56 -17.32
C GLU A 459 -14.79 5.94 -18.58
N SER A 460 -16.13 5.89 -18.53
CA SER A 460 -17.02 6.27 -19.62
C SER A 460 -17.77 7.55 -19.30
N CYS A 461 -17.81 8.47 -20.27
CA CYS A 461 -18.49 9.75 -20.14
C CYS A 461 -19.46 9.94 -21.32
N ASP A 462 -20.75 10.16 -21.03
CA ASP A 462 -21.71 10.62 -22.00
C ASP A 462 -21.46 12.10 -22.32
N ALA A 463 -21.00 12.37 -23.53
CA ALA A 463 -20.55 13.69 -23.94
C ALA A 463 -21.71 14.71 -23.92
N ALA A 464 -22.90 14.33 -24.37
CA ALA A 464 -24.04 15.24 -24.42
C ALA A 464 -24.50 15.64 -23.01
N LYS A 465 -24.57 14.66 -22.10
CA LYS A 465 -24.92 14.88 -20.70
C LYS A 465 -23.85 15.72 -19.99
N ALA A 466 -22.56 15.45 -20.26
CA ALA A 466 -21.46 16.21 -19.67
C ALA A 466 -21.46 17.67 -20.11
N GLU A 467 -21.69 17.94 -21.41
CA GLU A 467 -21.80 19.31 -21.92
C GLU A 467 -22.99 20.07 -21.33
N ASP A 468 -24.15 19.43 -21.15
CA ASP A 468 -25.30 20.05 -20.50
C ASP A 468 -24.95 20.42 -19.05
N CYS A 469 -24.30 19.51 -18.30
CA CYS A 469 -23.83 19.78 -16.93
C CYS A 469 -22.78 20.91 -16.88
N ILE A 470 -21.87 20.98 -17.85
CA ILE A 470 -20.88 22.04 -18.00
C ILE A 470 -21.57 23.40 -18.20
N ARG A 471 -22.64 23.47 -19.03
CA ARG A 471 -23.44 24.67 -19.25
C ARG A 471 -24.14 25.09 -17.95
N LYS A 472 -24.84 24.16 -17.30
CA LYS A 472 -25.52 24.38 -16.04
C LYS A 472 -24.58 24.87 -14.94
N ALA A 473 -23.32 24.34 -14.87
CA ALA A 473 -22.31 24.77 -13.93
C ALA A 473 -21.58 26.07 -14.32
N ALA A 474 -22.02 26.80 -15.35
CA ALA A 474 -21.41 28.03 -15.86
C ALA A 474 -19.89 27.87 -16.18
N LEU A 475 -19.48 26.72 -16.72
CA LEU A 475 -18.12 26.41 -17.13
C LEU A 475 -17.92 26.40 -18.66
N TYR A 476 -18.98 26.62 -19.44
CA TYR A 476 -18.98 26.39 -20.87
C TYR A 476 -17.98 27.25 -21.66
N ASP A 477 -17.79 28.50 -21.27
CA ASP A 477 -16.83 29.39 -21.95
C ASP A 477 -15.38 28.89 -21.74
N ARG A 478 -15.06 28.40 -20.57
CA ARG A 478 -13.77 27.78 -20.30
C ARG A 478 -13.61 26.45 -21.07
N TYR A 479 -14.68 25.63 -21.11
CA TYR A 479 -14.70 24.38 -21.86
C TYR A 479 -14.36 24.57 -23.33
N LYS A 480 -14.90 25.60 -23.98
CA LYS A 480 -14.57 25.93 -25.39
C LYS A 480 -13.09 26.24 -25.63
N THR A 481 -12.36 26.70 -24.62
CA THR A 481 -10.93 27.01 -24.73
C THR A 481 -10.04 25.78 -24.46
N MET A 482 -10.62 24.65 -24.06
CA MET A 482 -9.85 23.44 -23.78
C MET A 482 -9.46 22.72 -25.08
N PRO A 483 -8.18 22.36 -25.26
CA PRO A 483 -7.64 21.94 -26.56
C PRO A 483 -8.28 20.64 -27.09
N GLU A 484 -8.68 19.73 -26.22
CA GLU A 484 -9.23 18.40 -26.57
C GLU A 484 -10.66 18.22 -26.00
N GLY A 485 -11.36 19.32 -25.65
CA GLY A 485 -12.71 19.26 -25.07
C GLY A 485 -12.77 18.38 -23.81
N LEU A 486 -13.67 17.39 -23.79
CA LEU A 486 -13.82 16.46 -22.66
C LEU A 486 -12.60 15.55 -22.44
N ALA A 487 -11.77 15.33 -23.47
CA ALA A 487 -10.55 14.53 -23.36
C ALA A 487 -9.35 15.33 -22.81
N THR A 488 -9.50 16.65 -22.61
CA THR A 488 -8.43 17.50 -22.04
C THR A 488 -8.08 17.03 -20.63
N CYS A 489 -6.82 16.62 -20.42
CA CYS A 489 -6.30 16.27 -19.09
C CYS A 489 -6.23 17.50 -18.21
N LEU A 490 -6.68 17.36 -16.95
CA LEU A 490 -6.52 18.40 -15.93
C LEU A 490 -5.16 18.24 -15.26
N TYR A 491 -4.53 19.36 -14.95
CA TYR A 491 -3.19 19.45 -14.35
C TYR A 491 -2.07 18.82 -15.22
N LYS A 492 -0.83 19.06 -14.82
CA LYS A 492 0.37 18.58 -15.53
C LYS A 492 1.07 17.42 -14.82
N ASP A 493 0.43 16.83 -13.81
CA ASP A 493 1.05 15.75 -13.02
C ASP A 493 1.32 14.48 -13.85
N LEU A 494 0.44 14.16 -14.81
CA LEU A 494 0.55 12.96 -15.65
C LEU A 494 0.71 13.28 -17.15
N SER A 495 0.39 14.50 -17.59
CA SER A 495 0.44 14.89 -19.00
C SER A 495 1.05 16.27 -19.18
N GLU A 496 2.10 16.38 -19.99
CA GLU A 496 2.71 17.68 -20.34
C GLU A 496 1.72 18.63 -21.04
N LYS A 497 0.69 18.08 -21.72
CA LYS A 497 -0.39 18.84 -22.35
C LYS A 497 -1.53 19.17 -21.40
N GLY A 498 -1.45 18.77 -20.14
CA GLY A 498 -2.48 19.03 -19.13
C GLY A 498 -2.70 20.53 -18.91
N VAL A 499 -3.94 20.89 -18.62
CA VAL A 499 -4.39 22.28 -18.44
C VAL A 499 -4.52 22.59 -16.97
N GLU A 500 -3.87 23.67 -16.51
CA GLU A 500 -4.04 24.19 -15.16
C GLU A 500 -5.45 24.75 -14.96
N ILE A 501 -6.03 24.47 -13.81
CA ILE A 501 -7.39 24.84 -13.43
C ILE A 501 -7.33 25.78 -12.23
N SER A 502 -8.00 26.94 -12.33
CA SER A 502 -8.17 27.86 -11.21
C SER A 502 -9.12 27.27 -10.15
N GLY A 503 -9.05 27.77 -8.91
CA GLY A 503 -9.94 27.32 -7.84
C GLY A 503 -11.42 27.45 -8.16
N GLY A 504 -11.83 28.56 -8.83
CA GLY A 504 -13.20 28.78 -9.26
C GLY A 504 -13.64 27.83 -10.40
N GLU A 505 -12.76 27.53 -11.35
CA GLU A 505 -13.01 26.54 -12.41
C GLU A 505 -13.13 25.13 -11.81
N ALA A 506 -12.25 24.78 -10.87
CA ALA A 506 -12.29 23.50 -10.17
C ALA A 506 -13.63 23.31 -9.43
N GLN A 507 -14.13 24.35 -8.79
CA GLN A 507 -15.43 24.34 -8.11
C GLN A 507 -16.60 24.12 -9.08
N LYS A 508 -16.56 24.76 -10.24
CA LYS A 508 -17.56 24.55 -11.31
C LYS A 508 -17.49 23.12 -11.88
N ILE A 509 -16.30 22.53 -12.00
CA ILE A 509 -16.16 21.13 -12.42
C ILE A 509 -16.75 20.18 -11.35
N ALA A 510 -16.51 20.42 -10.07
CA ALA A 510 -17.10 19.64 -8.99
C ALA A 510 -18.64 19.74 -8.98
N LEU A 511 -19.17 20.92 -9.28
CA LEU A 511 -20.61 21.12 -9.44
C LEU A 511 -21.15 20.35 -10.68
N ALA A 512 -20.46 20.42 -11.82
CA ALA A 512 -20.83 19.65 -13.01
C ALA A 512 -20.82 18.13 -12.75
N ARG A 513 -19.85 17.62 -11.94
CA ARG A 513 -19.81 16.22 -11.46
C ARG A 513 -21.06 15.84 -10.67
N ALA A 514 -21.46 16.70 -9.73
CA ALA A 514 -22.66 16.45 -8.93
C ALA A 514 -23.94 16.44 -9.79
N LEU A 515 -24.04 17.35 -10.74
CA LEU A 515 -25.17 17.40 -11.70
C LEU A 515 -25.18 16.18 -12.62
N TYR A 516 -24.01 15.74 -13.10
CA TYR A 516 -23.88 14.58 -13.98
C TYR A 516 -24.32 13.28 -13.29
N LYS A 517 -24.01 13.12 -12.00
CA LYS A 517 -24.47 11.96 -11.22
C LYS A 517 -26.00 11.83 -11.26
N GLY A 518 -26.75 12.96 -11.21
CA GLY A 518 -28.18 12.97 -11.37
C GLY A 518 -29.00 12.40 -10.20
N SER A 519 -28.43 12.38 -9.02
CA SER A 519 -29.04 11.86 -7.78
C SER A 519 -30.26 12.67 -7.34
N PRO A 520 -31.26 12.05 -6.64
CA PRO A 520 -32.44 12.75 -6.15
C PRO A 520 -32.14 13.78 -5.04
N VAL A 521 -31.06 13.61 -4.29
CA VAL A 521 -30.61 14.54 -3.24
C VAL A 521 -29.27 15.14 -3.62
N ILE A 522 -29.16 16.45 -3.71
CA ILE A 522 -27.91 17.18 -3.94
C ILE A 522 -27.47 17.88 -2.65
N VAL A 523 -26.22 17.69 -2.25
CA VAL A 523 -25.63 18.30 -1.05
C VAL A 523 -24.44 19.16 -1.46
N LEU A 524 -24.52 20.45 -1.15
CA LEU A 524 -23.52 21.43 -1.55
C LEU A 524 -22.95 22.10 -0.29
N ASP A 525 -21.68 21.81 0.01
CA ASP A 525 -20.95 22.41 1.13
C ASP A 525 -20.07 23.55 0.61
N GLU A 526 -20.50 24.79 0.83
CA GLU A 526 -19.86 26.03 0.37
C GLU A 526 -19.51 26.04 -1.14
N PRO A 527 -20.47 25.80 -2.04
CA PRO A 527 -20.19 25.59 -3.46
C PRO A 527 -19.72 26.83 -4.21
N THR A 528 -19.57 27.98 -3.54
CA THR A 528 -19.16 29.26 -4.15
C THR A 528 -17.98 29.91 -3.41
N ALA A 529 -17.33 29.21 -2.49
CA ALA A 529 -16.26 29.78 -1.67
C ALA A 529 -15.06 30.36 -2.46
N ALA A 530 -14.76 29.78 -3.63
CA ALA A 530 -13.66 30.20 -4.51
C ALA A 530 -14.13 31.06 -5.70
N LEU A 531 -15.41 31.44 -5.77
CA LEU A 531 -15.96 32.24 -6.85
C LEU A 531 -15.93 33.74 -6.52
N ASP A 532 -15.70 34.56 -7.54
CA ASP A 532 -15.95 36.00 -7.46
C ASP A 532 -17.45 36.30 -7.36
N PRO A 533 -17.86 37.50 -6.90
CA PRO A 533 -19.27 37.83 -6.67
C PRO A 533 -20.15 37.73 -7.95
N ILE A 534 -19.59 37.95 -9.13
CA ILE A 534 -20.35 37.88 -10.39
C ILE A 534 -20.58 36.42 -10.78
N ALA A 535 -19.52 35.61 -10.72
CA ALA A 535 -19.62 34.17 -10.97
C ALA A 535 -20.53 33.47 -9.93
N GLU A 536 -20.48 33.91 -8.68
CA GLU A 536 -21.36 33.45 -7.63
C GLU A 536 -22.84 33.77 -7.96
N ALA A 537 -23.15 35.00 -8.32
CA ALA A 537 -24.49 35.40 -8.71
C ALA A 537 -25.01 34.60 -9.91
N GLN A 538 -24.17 34.27 -10.90
CA GLN A 538 -24.52 33.44 -12.04
C GLN A 538 -24.85 32.01 -11.61
N VAL A 539 -24.05 31.41 -10.72
CA VAL A 539 -24.31 30.07 -10.19
C VAL A 539 -25.62 30.06 -9.40
N TYR A 540 -25.89 31.08 -8.57
CA TYR A 540 -27.16 31.16 -7.82
C TYR A 540 -28.38 31.43 -8.71
N ALA A 541 -28.26 32.27 -9.72
CA ALA A 541 -29.34 32.50 -10.68
C ALA A 541 -29.70 31.20 -11.43
N GLY A 542 -28.69 30.39 -11.78
CA GLY A 542 -28.87 29.06 -12.36
C GLY A 542 -29.29 27.98 -11.35
N PHE A 543 -29.10 28.20 -10.04
CA PHE A 543 -29.26 27.17 -9.03
C PHE A 543 -30.67 26.55 -8.98
N SER A 544 -31.72 27.38 -9.10
CA SER A 544 -33.10 26.88 -9.16
C SER A 544 -33.32 25.95 -10.34
N GLY A 545 -32.75 26.25 -11.51
CA GLY A 545 -32.79 25.40 -12.69
C GLY A 545 -31.85 24.19 -12.64
N MET A 546 -30.74 24.27 -11.87
CA MET A 546 -29.82 23.16 -11.68
C MET A 546 -30.37 22.07 -10.75
N VAL A 547 -31.10 22.49 -9.72
CA VAL A 547 -31.65 21.59 -8.71
C VAL A 547 -33.01 21.06 -9.15
N GLU A 548 -33.73 21.82 -9.99
CA GLU A 548 -35.08 21.47 -10.44
C GLU A 548 -35.99 21.06 -9.25
N ASP A 549 -36.66 19.91 -9.36
CA ASP A 549 -37.52 19.35 -8.30
C ASP A 549 -36.79 18.45 -7.31
N ARG A 550 -35.43 18.47 -7.30
CA ARG A 550 -34.64 17.63 -6.42
C ARG A 550 -34.59 18.19 -4.99
N THR A 551 -34.38 17.30 -4.04
CA THR A 551 -34.05 17.70 -2.67
C THR A 551 -32.64 18.30 -2.64
N ALA A 552 -32.50 19.49 -2.06
CA ALA A 552 -31.20 20.15 -1.93
C ALA A 552 -30.87 20.49 -0.48
N VAL A 553 -29.66 20.12 -0.04
CA VAL A 553 -29.08 20.57 1.22
C VAL A 553 -27.93 21.52 0.89
N TYR A 554 -28.06 22.75 1.34
CA TYR A 554 -27.14 23.82 1.03
C TYR A 554 -26.47 24.35 2.30
N ILE A 555 -25.15 24.22 2.38
CA ILE A 555 -24.37 24.83 3.46
C ILE A 555 -23.71 26.09 2.95
N SER A 556 -23.97 27.21 3.61
CA SER A 556 -23.35 28.49 3.24
C SER A 556 -22.94 29.30 4.47
N HIS A 557 -21.80 29.95 4.35
CA HIS A 557 -21.41 31.05 5.23
C HIS A 557 -21.94 32.40 4.74
N ARG A 558 -22.46 32.49 3.49
CA ARG A 558 -23.06 33.70 2.91
C ARG A 558 -24.58 33.61 3.00
N LEU A 559 -25.15 34.35 3.94
CA LEU A 559 -26.59 34.27 4.21
C LEU A 559 -27.46 34.82 3.06
N SER A 560 -26.92 35.70 2.22
CA SER A 560 -27.60 36.18 1.00
C SER A 560 -28.05 35.05 0.09
N SER A 561 -27.30 33.95 0.03
CA SER A 561 -27.62 32.77 -0.77
C SER A 561 -28.71 31.89 -0.16
N CYS A 562 -28.99 32.01 1.14
CA CYS A 562 -30.01 31.22 1.81
C CYS A 562 -31.44 31.66 1.48
N ARG A 563 -31.62 32.84 0.90
CA ARG A 563 -32.94 33.38 0.49
C ARG A 563 -33.66 32.51 -0.54
N PHE A 564 -32.90 31.70 -1.28
CA PHE A 564 -33.46 30.81 -2.31
C PHE A 564 -33.90 29.43 -1.77
N CYS A 565 -33.71 29.20 -0.46
CA CYS A 565 -34.08 27.96 0.19
C CYS A 565 -35.46 28.06 0.81
N ASP A 566 -36.19 26.94 0.79
CA ASP A 566 -37.54 26.85 1.36
C ASP A 566 -37.51 26.93 2.88
N GLU A 567 -36.43 26.41 3.49
CA GLU A 567 -36.25 26.37 4.93
C GLU A 567 -34.76 26.57 5.30
N ILE A 568 -34.53 27.24 6.39
CA ILE A 568 -33.19 27.51 6.93
C ILE A 568 -33.08 26.91 8.32
N THR A 569 -32.05 26.11 8.55
CA THR A 569 -31.71 25.54 9.86
C THR A 569 -30.41 26.19 10.37
N VAL A 570 -30.47 26.77 11.56
CA VAL A 570 -29.37 27.47 12.20
C VAL A 570 -28.70 26.57 13.23
N PHE A 571 -27.42 26.29 12.96
CA PHE A 571 -26.56 25.55 13.89
C PHE A 571 -25.74 26.49 14.77
N ASP A 572 -25.72 26.21 16.08
CA ASP A 572 -24.80 26.85 17.02
C ASP A 572 -24.28 25.81 18.03
N LYS A 573 -22.96 25.70 18.17
CA LYS A 573 -22.25 24.80 19.09
C LYS A 573 -22.76 23.34 19.08
N GLY A 574 -23.00 22.83 17.89
CA GLY A 574 -23.43 21.44 17.66
C GLY A 574 -24.93 21.20 17.84
N ARG A 575 -25.75 22.24 17.99
CA ARG A 575 -27.21 22.15 18.16
C ARG A 575 -27.93 22.94 17.10
N ILE A 576 -29.17 22.55 16.80
CA ILE A 576 -30.11 23.39 16.06
C ILE A 576 -30.73 24.37 17.05
N VAL A 577 -30.61 25.66 16.74
CA VAL A 577 -31.11 26.73 17.62
C VAL A 577 -32.31 27.47 17.01
N GLN A 578 -32.46 27.47 15.70
CA GLN A 578 -33.59 28.07 14.99
C GLN A 578 -33.85 27.29 13.68
N GLN A 579 -35.13 27.24 13.28
CA GLN A 579 -35.59 26.74 11.97
C GLN A 579 -36.73 27.61 11.47
N GLY A 580 -36.79 27.90 10.20
CA GLY A 580 -37.85 28.68 9.55
C GLY A 580 -37.43 29.24 8.20
N THR A 581 -38.30 30.03 7.59
CA THR A 581 -38.00 30.76 6.38
C THR A 581 -37.09 31.96 6.65
N HIS A 582 -36.48 32.51 5.60
CA HIS A 582 -35.63 33.71 5.71
C HIS A 582 -36.34 34.87 6.42
N ASP A 583 -37.57 35.16 6.03
CA ASP A 583 -38.36 36.28 6.58
C ASP A 583 -38.79 36.04 8.00
N GLU A 584 -39.13 34.82 8.37
CA GLU A 584 -39.46 34.45 9.76
C GLU A 584 -38.28 34.65 10.70
N LEU A 585 -37.11 34.11 10.29
CA LEU A 585 -35.89 34.17 11.10
C LEU A 585 -35.33 35.59 11.25
N LEU A 586 -35.55 36.47 10.27
CA LEU A 586 -35.17 37.89 10.37
C LEU A 586 -36.05 38.69 11.33
N ARG A 587 -37.33 38.28 11.53
CA ARG A 587 -38.26 38.95 12.47
C ARG A 587 -37.91 38.70 13.94
N GLU A 588 -37.18 37.63 14.22
CA GLU A 588 -36.73 37.32 15.57
C GLU A 588 -35.58 38.24 16.01
N GLU A 589 -35.86 39.30 16.73
CA GLU A 589 -34.90 40.38 17.10
C GLU A 589 -33.64 39.86 17.79
N ASN A 590 -33.76 38.85 18.65
CA ASN A 590 -32.63 38.24 19.36
C ASN A 590 -32.20 36.91 18.73
N GLY A 591 -32.70 36.57 17.54
CA GLY A 591 -32.39 35.34 16.85
C GLY A 591 -30.94 35.25 16.40
N LYS A 592 -30.36 34.05 16.45
CA LYS A 592 -29.00 33.79 15.99
C LYS A 592 -28.85 34.08 14.51
N TYR A 593 -29.87 33.77 13.69
CA TYR A 593 -29.88 34.06 12.26
C TYR A 593 -29.75 35.57 11.99
N ARG A 594 -30.53 36.40 12.68
CA ARG A 594 -30.46 37.87 12.55
C ARG A 594 -29.09 38.39 12.96
N GLN A 595 -28.53 37.91 14.07
CA GLN A 595 -27.17 38.29 14.49
C GLN A 595 -26.13 38.01 13.42
N LEU A 596 -26.19 36.82 12.78
CA LEU A 596 -25.29 36.43 11.68
C LEU A 596 -25.52 37.28 10.42
N TRP A 597 -26.81 37.58 10.12
CA TRP A 597 -27.19 38.44 9.00
C TRP A 597 -26.68 39.86 9.15
N ASP A 598 -26.95 40.49 10.29
CA ASP A 598 -26.53 41.87 10.60
C ASP A 598 -25.00 42.01 10.58
N ALA A 599 -24.28 41.01 11.11
CA ALA A 599 -22.84 40.97 11.08
C ALA A 599 -22.30 40.93 9.63
N GLN A 600 -22.96 40.24 8.71
CA GLN A 600 -22.58 40.25 7.29
C GLN A 600 -23.02 41.52 6.57
N ALA A 601 -24.21 42.02 6.83
CA ALA A 601 -24.76 43.20 6.20
C ALA A 601 -23.94 44.47 6.49
N GLN A 602 -23.37 44.58 7.70
CA GLN A 602 -22.51 45.72 8.08
C GLN A 602 -21.31 45.92 7.14
N TYR A 603 -20.77 44.83 6.57
CA TYR A 603 -19.66 44.91 5.60
C TYR A 603 -20.11 45.42 4.23
N TYR A 604 -21.41 45.38 3.88
CA TYR A 604 -21.93 45.80 2.58
C TYR A 604 -22.60 47.20 2.63
N VAL A 605 -22.95 47.71 3.83
CA VAL A 605 -23.64 49.01 4.00
C VAL A 605 -22.64 50.16 4.28
N GLN A 606 -21.40 49.88 4.59
CA GLN A 606 -20.35 50.88 4.84
C GLN A 606 -19.56 51.27 3.57
N GLN A 607 -20.01 50.87 2.39
CA GLN A 607 -19.55 51.42 1.09
C GLN A 607 -20.70 52.16 0.43
#